data_2db20c92fd27aab1dc8c7b5d0dcc022d
#
_entry.id   2db20c92fd27aab1dc8c7b5d0dcc022d
#
_cell.length_a   1.000
_cell.length_b   1.000
_cell.length_c   1.000
_cell.angle_alpha   90.00
_cell.angle_beta   90.00
_cell.angle_gamma   90.00
#
_symmetry.space_group_name_H-M   'P 1'
#
loop_
_entity.id
_entity.type
_entity.pdbx_description
1 polymer ?
#
loop_
_entity_poly.entity_id
_entity_poly.type
_entity_poly.pdbx_seq_one_letter_code
_entity_poly.pdbx_strand_id
1 'polypeptide(L)'
;MKQGRIDETGRLTEPYYFTSRVFLNQRDIRELQLAKAAIAAGIQILCQKKGIRTEDIERVLIAGAFGNYLDSASACAIGMLPSALLDRITSIGNAAGEGARIAAVNREQFERSKALAEKTEFVELALDVEFQEVYVDEMGFPEEEEHGE
;
A
#
# COMPACT_ATOMS: atom_id res chain seq x y z
N MET A 1 -5.54 -16.61 -7.79
CA MET A 1 -6.57 -16.16 -6.82
C MET A 1 -7.67 -17.20 -6.73
N LYS A 2 -8.19 -17.46 -5.54
CA LYS A 2 -8.98 -18.64 -5.12
C LYS A 2 -10.10 -19.17 -6.04
N GLN A 3 -10.34 -18.62 -7.20
CA GLN A 3 -11.33 -19.13 -8.17
C GLN A 3 -10.85 -19.09 -9.62
N GLY A 4 -9.55 -18.84 -9.89
CA GLY A 4 -8.97 -18.86 -11.23
C GLY A 4 -9.56 -17.83 -12.22
N ARG A 5 -10.21 -16.77 -11.71
CA ARG A 5 -10.89 -15.76 -12.55
C ARG A 5 -9.98 -14.63 -12.99
N ILE A 6 -8.90 -14.39 -12.24
CA ILE A 6 -7.87 -13.40 -12.53
C ILE A 6 -6.54 -14.14 -12.51
N ASP A 7 -5.77 -14.05 -13.59
CA ASP A 7 -4.41 -14.59 -13.65
C ASP A 7 -3.38 -13.63 -13.04
N GLU A 8 -2.13 -14.06 -12.94
CA GLU A 8 -1.00 -13.29 -12.41
C GLU A 8 -0.74 -12.00 -13.21
N THR A 9 -1.12 -11.96 -14.46
CA THR A 9 -1.01 -10.75 -15.31
C THR A 9 -2.15 -9.76 -15.07
N GLY A 10 -3.13 -10.12 -14.25
CA GLY A 10 -4.33 -9.33 -14.00
C GLY A 10 -5.39 -9.43 -15.09
N ARG A 11 -5.34 -10.46 -15.93
CA ARG A 11 -6.38 -10.70 -16.93
C ARG A 11 -7.58 -11.36 -16.27
N LEU A 12 -8.74 -10.72 -16.41
CA LEU A 12 -10.02 -11.20 -15.93
C LEU A 12 -10.68 -12.00 -17.06
N THR A 13 -11.07 -13.25 -16.80
CA THR A 13 -11.72 -14.12 -17.81
C THR A 13 -13.11 -13.62 -18.19
N GLU A 14 -13.88 -13.15 -17.21
CA GLU A 14 -15.22 -12.58 -17.38
C GLU A 14 -15.50 -11.58 -16.24
N PRO A 15 -16.40 -10.59 -16.42
CA PRO A 15 -16.78 -9.69 -15.34
C PRO A 15 -17.27 -10.44 -14.09
N TYR A 16 -16.82 -10.01 -12.93
CA TYR A 16 -17.23 -10.61 -11.66
C TYR A 16 -18.38 -9.81 -11.03
N TYR A 17 -19.53 -10.42 -10.90
CA TYR A 17 -20.73 -9.79 -10.36
C TYR A 17 -20.89 -10.06 -8.86
N PHE A 18 -20.90 -9.01 -8.04
CA PHE A 18 -21.32 -9.06 -6.62
C PHE A 18 -22.83 -9.04 -6.50
N THR A 19 -23.48 -8.25 -7.35
CA THR A 19 -24.94 -8.14 -7.49
C THR A 19 -25.27 -7.92 -8.98
N SER A 20 -26.55 -7.86 -9.34
CA SER A 20 -26.96 -7.52 -10.71
C SER A 20 -26.53 -6.11 -11.18
N ARG A 21 -26.06 -5.25 -10.27
CA ARG A 21 -25.68 -3.86 -10.56
C ARG A 21 -24.24 -3.52 -10.20
N VAL A 22 -23.61 -4.33 -9.35
CA VAL A 22 -22.23 -4.10 -8.88
C VAL A 22 -21.37 -5.24 -9.38
N PHE A 23 -20.38 -4.91 -10.18
CA PHE A 23 -19.46 -5.88 -10.78
C PHE A 23 -18.07 -5.27 -10.94
N LEU A 24 -17.07 -6.13 -11.06
CA LEU A 24 -15.71 -5.81 -11.48
C LEU A 24 -15.52 -6.22 -12.94
N ASN A 25 -14.89 -5.36 -13.70
CA ASN A 25 -14.48 -5.61 -15.07
C ASN A 25 -12.95 -5.47 -15.23
N GLN A 26 -12.44 -5.73 -16.42
CA GLN A 26 -10.99 -5.67 -16.69
C GLN A 26 -10.38 -4.29 -16.41
N ARG A 27 -11.13 -3.21 -16.62
CA ARG A 27 -10.63 -1.85 -16.34
C ARG A 27 -10.43 -1.65 -14.84
N ASP A 28 -11.35 -2.12 -14.02
CA ASP A 28 -11.24 -2.00 -12.55
C ASP A 28 -10.01 -2.76 -12.04
N ILE A 29 -9.71 -3.92 -12.63
CA ILE A 29 -8.49 -4.68 -12.31
C ILE A 29 -7.24 -3.89 -12.69
N ARG A 30 -7.22 -3.21 -13.85
CA ARG A 30 -6.09 -2.38 -14.26
C ARG A 30 -5.87 -1.20 -13.31
N GLU A 31 -6.93 -0.52 -12.89
CA GLU A 31 -6.82 0.56 -11.90
C GLU A 31 -6.26 0.04 -10.56
N LEU A 32 -6.68 -1.15 -10.13
CA LEU A 32 -6.13 -1.79 -8.94
C LEU A 32 -4.64 -2.12 -9.09
N GLN A 33 -4.23 -2.67 -10.23
CA GLN A 33 -2.82 -2.97 -10.53
C GLN A 33 -1.95 -1.72 -10.46
N LEU A 34 -2.38 -0.61 -11.06
CA LEU A 34 -1.65 0.65 -11.01
C LEU A 34 -1.52 1.17 -9.56
N ALA A 35 -2.59 1.13 -8.79
CA ALA A 35 -2.60 1.62 -7.41
C ALA A 35 -1.72 0.75 -6.50
N LYS A 36 -1.86 -0.59 -6.59
CA LYS A 36 -1.07 -1.49 -5.75
C LYS A 36 0.43 -1.41 -6.08
N ALA A 37 0.77 -1.36 -7.37
CA ALA A 37 2.14 -1.28 -7.84
C ALA A 37 2.85 -0.02 -7.34
N ALA A 38 2.16 1.13 -7.36
CA ALA A 38 2.73 2.38 -6.85
C ALA A 38 3.07 2.32 -5.36
N ILE A 39 2.24 1.66 -4.55
CA ILE A 39 2.48 1.49 -3.12
C ILE A 39 3.63 0.50 -2.89
N ALA A 40 3.60 -0.65 -3.54
CA ALA A 40 4.63 -1.68 -3.39
C ALA A 40 6.02 -1.16 -3.82
N ALA A 41 6.12 -0.56 -5.03
CA ALA A 41 7.36 0.04 -5.52
C ALA A 41 7.85 1.17 -4.60
N GLY A 42 6.94 2.02 -4.11
CA GLY A 42 7.29 3.08 -3.16
C GLY A 42 7.94 2.54 -1.89
N ILE A 43 7.39 1.48 -1.32
CA ILE A 43 7.97 0.82 -0.14
C ILE A 43 9.37 0.29 -0.44
N GLN A 44 9.56 -0.42 -1.55
CA GLN A 44 10.85 -1.00 -1.93
C GLN A 44 11.92 0.08 -2.15
N ILE A 45 11.61 1.11 -2.92
CA ILE A 45 12.56 2.20 -3.22
C ILE A 45 12.93 2.98 -1.96
N LEU A 46 11.97 3.23 -1.06
CA LEU A 46 12.26 3.89 0.21
C LEU A 46 13.15 3.04 1.12
N CYS A 47 12.95 1.73 1.16
CA CYS A 47 13.83 0.81 1.87
C CYS A 47 15.24 0.82 1.29
N GLN A 48 15.38 0.74 -0.04
CA GLN A 48 16.67 0.82 -0.73
C GLN A 48 17.41 2.13 -0.41
N LYS A 49 16.73 3.27 -0.50
CA LYS A 49 17.31 4.59 -0.19
C LYS A 49 17.74 4.71 1.27
N LYS A 50 17.09 3.99 2.17
CA LYS A 50 17.46 3.94 3.60
C LYS A 50 18.51 2.86 3.91
N GLY A 51 18.83 1.98 2.98
CA GLY A 51 19.77 0.87 3.16
C GLY A 51 19.25 -0.20 4.14
N ILE A 52 17.94 -0.41 4.19
CA ILE A 52 17.27 -1.44 4.99
C ILE A 52 16.51 -2.40 4.06
N ARG A 53 16.24 -3.60 4.55
CA ARG A 53 15.35 -4.54 3.87
C ARG A 53 13.91 -4.32 4.32
N THR A 54 12.96 -4.75 3.51
CA THR A 54 11.52 -4.66 3.84
C THR A 54 11.19 -5.39 5.15
N GLU A 55 11.83 -6.52 5.41
CA GLU A 55 11.64 -7.33 6.63
C GLU A 55 12.12 -6.61 7.89
N ASP A 56 13.00 -5.62 7.77
CA ASP A 56 13.52 -4.84 8.89
C ASP A 56 12.51 -3.76 9.36
N ILE A 57 11.40 -3.58 8.65
CA ILE A 57 10.30 -2.68 9.05
C ILE A 57 9.62 -3.24 10.29
N GLU A 58 9.69 -2.52 11.40
CA GLU A 58 9.09 -2.94 12.67
C GLU A 58 7.57 -2.73 12.73
N ARG A 59 7.06 -1.68 12.09
CA ARG A 59 5.63 -1.32 12.10
C ARG A 59 5.20 -0.67 10.80
N VAL A 60 4.00 -1.01 10.35
CA VAL A 60 3.31 -0.36 9.23
C VAL A 60 2.07 0.33 9.78
N LEU A 61 2.02 1.65 9.65
CA LEU A 61 0.91 2.47 10.15
C LEU A 61 0.10 2.98 8.94
N ILE A 62 -1.14 2.54 8.82
CA ILE A 62 -2.03 2.99 7.74
C ILE A 62 -2.98 4.05 8.28
N ALA A 63 -2.84 5.28 7.78
CA ALA A 63 -3.61 6.43 8.21
C ALA A 63 -4.71 6.81 7.23
N GLY A 64 -5.68 7.58 7.70
CA GLY A 64 -6.77 8.14 6.92
C GLY A 64 -7.91 7.16 6.67
N ALA A 65 -8.84 7.54 5.79
CA ALA A 65 -10.00 6.73 5.45
C ALA A 65 -9.59 5.37 4.85
N PHE A 66 -8.50 5.35 4.08
CA PHE A 66 -7.96 4.13 3.49
C PHE A 66 -7.65 3.07 4.55
N GLY A 67 -7.00 3.47 5.66
CA GLY A 67 -6.68 2.58 6.76
C GLY A 67 -7.89 2.02 7.52
N ASN A 68 -9.04 2.69 7.46
CA ASN A 68 -10.26 2.22 8.13
C ASN A 68 -11.00 1.14 7.34
N TYR A 69 -10.82 1.10 6.01
CA TYR A 69 -11.57 0.20 5.12
C TYR A 69 -10.69 -0.86 4.45
N LEU A 70 -9.37 -0.67 4.47
CA LEU A 70 -8.44 -1.62 3.88
C LEU A 70 -8.30 -2.86 4.77
N ASP A 71 -8.67 -4.01 4.22
CA ASP A 71 -8.34 -5.30 4.84
C ASP A 71 -6.87 -5.64 4.59
N SER A 72 -6.07 -5.70 5.67
CA SER A 72 -4.62 -5.91 5.59
C SER A 72 -4.25 -7.24 4.94
N ALA A 73 -5.01 -8.31 5.20
CA ALA A 73 -4.75 -9.61 4.60
C ALA A 73 -4.99 -9.58 3.08
N SER A 74 -6.08 -8.94 2.64
CA SER A 74 -6.36 -8.75 1.22
C SER A 74 -5.31 -7.85 0.53
N ALA A 75 -4.85 -6.79 1.20
CA ALA A 75 -3.81 -5.91 0.68
C ALA A 75 -2.47 -6.65 0.48
N CYS A 76 -2.10 -7.52 1.41
CA CYS A 76 -0.94 -8.40 1.27
C CYS A 76 -1.16 -9.45 0.16
N ALA A 77 -2.34 -10.06 0.10
CA ALA A 77 -2.64 -11.09 -0.88
C ALA A 77 -2.57 -10.61 -2.34
N ILE A 78 -2.88 -9.34 -2.59
CA ILE A 78 -2.73 -8.74 -3.93
C ILE A 78 -1.34 -8.14 -4.18
N GLY A 79 -0.42 -8.21 -3.22
CA GLY A 79 0.92 -7.63 -3.32
C GLY A 79 0.97 -6.10 -3.20
N MET A 80 -0.05 -5.46 -2.62
CA MET A 80 -0.01 -4.02 -2.31
C MET A 80 0.92 -3.73 -1.13
N LEU A 81 0.91 -4.62 -0.14
CA LEU A 81 1.79 -4.58 1.03
C LEU A 81 2.56 -5.90 1.11
N PRO A 82 3.83 -5.88 1.56
CA PRO A 82 4.59 -7.10 1.73
C PRO A 82 3.94 -8.06 2.73
N SER A 83 3.73 -9.31 2.35
CA SER A 83 3.07 -10.33 3.18
C SER A 83 3.82 -10.59 4.51
N ALA A 84 5.14 -10.49 4.49
CA ALA A 84 5.98 -10.61 5.69
C ALA A 84 5.70 -9.54 6.77
N LEU A 85 4.98 -8.48 6.44
CA LEU A 85 4.63 -7.41 7.38
C LEU A 85 3.20 -7.50 7.90
N LEU A 86 2.42 -8.51 7.54
CA LEU A 86 0.98 -8.60 7.87
C LEU A 86 0.70 -8.39 9.37
N ASP A 87 1.47 -9.05 10.23
CA ASP A 87 1.31 -8.96 11.69
C ASP A 87 1.80 -7.63 12.29
N ARG A 88 2.43 -6.78 11.48
CA ARG A 88 2.98 -5.47 11.88
C ARG A 88 2.12 -4.31 11.40
N ILE A 89 1.02 -4.59 10.69
CA ILE A 89 0.13 -3.57 10.13
C ILE A 89 -0.88 -3.12 11.19
N THR A 90 -1.00 -1.81 11.37
CA THR A 90 -1.96 -1.20 12.28
C THR A 90 -2.64 0.00 11.61
N SER A 91 -3.98 0.01 11.61
CA SER A 91 -4.75 1.19 11.23
C SER A 91 -4.74 2.21 12.37
N ILE A 92 -4.40 3.46 12.07
CA ILE A 92 -4.34 4.57 13.03
C ILE A 92 -5.39 5.67 12.75
N GLY A 93 -6.36 5.38 11.89
CA GLY A 93 -7.47 6.29 11.61
C GLY A 93 -7.04 7.64 11.04
N ASN A 94 -7.75 8.71 11.39
CA ASN A 94 -7.47 10.06 10.91
C ASN A 94 -6.30 10.72 11.67
N ALA A 95 -5.09 10.20 11.50
CA ALA A 95 -3.89 10.68 12.18
C ALA A 95 -3.59 12.17 11.89
N ALA A 96 -3.84 12.63 10.66
CA ALA A 96 -3.63 14.03 10.29
C ALA A 96 -4.59 14.98 11.06
N GLY A 97 -5.88 14.62 11.13
CA GLY A 97 -6.87 15.37 11.89
C GLY A 97 -6.58 15.38 13.39
N GLU A 98 -6.17 14.26 13.95
CA GLU A 98 -5.81 14.17 15.37
C GLU A 98 -4.54 14.96 15.68
N GLY A 99 -3.51 14.89 14.83
CA GLY A 99 -2.31 15.69 14.95
C GLY A 99 -2.61 17.20 14.90
N ALA A 100 -3.46 17.63 13.96
CA ALA A 100 -3.89 19.02 13.87
C ALA A 100 -4.66 19.48 15.14
N ARG A 101 -5.56 18.62 15.65
CA ARG A 101 -6.30 18.89 16.90
C ARG A 101 -5.35 19.08 18.09
N ILE A 102 -4.38 18.19 18.25
CA ILE A 102 -3.38 18.28 19.32
C ILE A 102 -2.56 19.56 19.19
N ALA A 103 -2.08 19.88 17.99
CA ALA A 103 -1.29 21.08 17.73
C ALA A 103 -2.09 22.37 17.98
N ALA A 104 -3.39 22.39 17.68
CA ALA A 104 -4.25 23.56 17.87
C ALA A 104 -4.46 23.93 19.34
N VAL A 105 -4.44 22.97 20.25
CA VAL A 105 -4.72 23.19 21.68
C VAL A 105 -3.45 23.14 22.55
N ASN A 106 -2.31 22.78 21.99
CA ASN A 106 -1.07 22.63 22.73
C ASN A 106 0.11 23.26 21.96
N ARG A 107 0.62 24.40 22.49
CA ARG A 107 1.71 25.15 21.86
C ARG A 107 3.01 24.34 21.75
N GLU A 108 3.33 23.53 22.74
CA GLU A 108 4.53 22.69 22.71
C GLU A 108 4.45 21.66 21.58
N GLN A 109 3.30 21.01 21.42
CA GLN A 109 3.09 20.05 20.33
C GLN A 109 3.06 20.73 18.95
N PHE A 110 2.58 21.98 18.87
CA PHE A 110 2.67 22.77 17.66
C PHE A 110 4.13 23.06 17.26
N GLU A 111 4.96 23.50 18.20
CA GLU A 111 6.39 23.73 17.91
C GLU A 111 7.12 22.43 17.58
N ARG A 112 6.76 21.32 18.25
CA ARG A 112 7.27 19.98 17.92
C ARG A 112 6.90 19.56 16.50
N SER A 113 5.69 19.86 16.04
CA SER A 113 5.26 19.52 14.66
C SER A 113 6.09 20.25 13.60
N LYS A 114 6.47 21.51 13.84
CA LYS A 114 7.38 22.26 12.97
C LYS A 114 8.77 21.61 12.91
N ALA A 115 9.33 21.28 14.06
CA ALA A 115 10.63 20.62 14.14
C ALA A 115 10.64 19.24 13.47
N LEU A 116 9.50 18.53 13.47
CA LEU A 116 9.34 17.27 12.72
C LEU A 116 9.28 17.53 11.21
N ALA A 117 8.55 18.56 10.77
CA ALA A 117 8.47 18.93 9.36
C ALA A 117 9.85 19.31 8.78
N GLU A 118 10.68 20.04 9.54
CA GLU A 118 12.05 20.40 9.15
C GLU A 118 12.98 19.17 8.99
N LYS A 119 12.69 18.08 9.70
CA LYS A 119 13.46 16.83 9.63
C LYS A 119 12.94 15.86 8.57
N THR A 120 11.77 16.14 7.99
CA THR A 120 11.15 15.29 7.00
C THR A 120 11.79 15.54 5.64
N GLU A 121 12.34 14.49 5.05
CA GLU A 121 12.90 14.51 3.71
C GLU A 121 11.82 14.13 2.70
N PHE A 122 11.68 14.92 1.64
CA PHE A 122 10.83 14.60 0.51
C PHE A 122 11.62 13.77 -0.50
N VAL A 123 11.05 12.64 -0.91
CA VAL A 123 11.63 11.78 -1.94
C VAL A 123 10.73 11.83 -3.17
N GLU A 124 11.24 12.40 -4.27
CA GLU A 124 10.54 12.43 -5.56
C GLU A 124 10.68 11.08 -6.24
N LEU A 125 9.60 10.29 -6.26
CA LEU A 125 9.58 8.97 -6.87
C LEU A 125 9.20 8.99 -8.34
N ALA A 126 8.39 9.95 -8.80
CA ALA A 126 7.87 9.97 -10.15
C ALA A 126 8.96 10.12 -11.22
N LEU A 127 10.09 10.75 -10.89
CA LEU A 127 11.25 10.94 -11.77
C LEU A 127 12.37 9.92 -11.54
N ASP A 128 12.19 9.02 -10.59
CA ASP A 128 13.18 8.00 -10.22
C ASP A 128 13.07 6.80 -11.19
N VAL A 129 14.15 6.52 -11.89
CA VAL A 129 14.19 5.45 -12.90
C VAL A 129 14.01 4.07 -12.25
N GLU A 130 14.64 3.84 -11.11
CA GLU A 130 14.51 2.58 -10.36
C GLU A 130 13.08 2.37 -9.89
N PHE A 131 12.41 3.45 -9.44
CA PHE A 131 10.98 3.38 -9.10
C PHE A 131 10.13 2.96 -10.30
N GLN A 132 10.39 3.49 -11.48
CA GLN A 132 9.61 3.15 -12.66
C GLN A 132 9.79 1.69 -13.08
N GLU A 133 11.00 1.14 -12.98
CA GLU A 133 11.27 -0.27 -13.23
C GLU A 133 10.54 -1.16 -12.24
N VAL A 134 10.71 -0.92 -10.94
CA VAL A 134 10.03 -1.68 -9.88
C VAL A 134 8.50 -1.53 -9.97
N TYR A 135 8.00 -0.35 -10.34
CA TYR A 135 6.58 -0.12 -10.53
C TYR A 135 5.97 -1.01 -11.63
N VAL A 136 6.68 -1.20 -12.74
CA VAL A 136 6.23 -2.09 -13.81
C VAL A 136 6.24 -3.55 -13.36
N ASP A 137 7.29 -3.97 -12.67
CA ASP A 137 7.41 -5.34 -12.14
C ASP A 137 6.30 -5.66 -11.13
N GLU A 138 5.94 -4.67 -10.30
CA GLU A 138 4.89 -4.80 -9.29
C GLU A 138 3.46 -4.74 -9.86
N MET A 139 3.24 -4.56 -11.16
CA MET A 139 1.89 -4.58 -11.74
C MET A 139 1.25 -5.98 -11.74
N GLY A 140 2.05 -7.04 -11.76
CA GLY A 140 1.56 -8.40 -11.62
C GLY A 140 0.93 -8.66 -10.24
N PHE A 141 0.12 -9.71 -10.13
CA PHE A 141 -0.32 -10.22 -8.83
C PHE A 141 0.64 -11.32 -8.37
N PRO A 142 0.84 -11.49 -7.05
CA PRO A 142 1.65 -12.58 -6.53
C PRO A 142 1.10 -13.94 -7.02
N GLU A 143 1.99 -14.85 -7.39
CA GLU A 143 1.64 -16.24 -7.63
C GLU A 143 1.10 -16.86 -6.34
N GLU A 144 0.09 -17.71 -6.43
CA GLU A 144 -0.37 -18.48 -5.27
C GLU A 144 0.75 -19.47 -4.92
N GLU A 145 1.36 -19.32 -3.74
CA GLU A 145 2.18 -20.39 -3.19
C GLU A 145 1.27 -21.61 -3.01
N GLU A 146 1.46 -22.66 -3.82
CA GLU A 146 0.87 -23.96 -3.58
C GLU A 146 1.40 -24.43 -2.21
N HIS A 147 0.63 -24.20 -1.17
CA HIS A 147 0.83 -24.91 0.09
C HIS A 147 0.51 -26.37 -0.20
N GLY A 148 1.55 -27.14 -0.53
CA GLY A 148 1.46 -28.58 -0.62
C GLY A 148 0.86 -29.12 0.67
N GLU A 149 -0.22 -29.87 0.51
CA GLU A 149 -0.85 -30.69 1.56
C GLU A 149 0.13 -31.69 2.16
#